data_bb76ce262f46c2545c2a8900139d26d1
#
_entry.id   bb76ce262f46c2545c2a8900139d26d1
#
_cell.length_a   1.000
_cell.length_b   1.000
_cell.length_c   1.000
_cell.angle_alpha   90.00
_cell.angle_beta   90.00
_cell.angle_gamma   90.00
#
_symmetry.space_group_name_H-M   'P 1'
#
loop_
_entity.id
_entity.type
_entity.pdbx_description
1 polymer ?
#
loop_
_entity_poly.entity_id
_entity_poly.type
_entity_poly.pdbx_seq_one_letter_code
_entity_poly.pdbx_strand_id
1 'polypeptide(L)'
;MDSWQGAAVMISRLSLCMGALIVLGCSSAPRGTPSPDGGEADSGGDDGGPVGPITPCTVTSKGSAGSVLVGHVLAPSGPIDGEVFIDGTGLIACVAPSCAQTAGYALATVISCKGSVISPGIVNAHEHMDYVQAPNPASTTRYLHRNDWRTGANGAPKYTPAPKASTDANLLAGAELRHVMSGTTALLSSGGVSGLVRNVASFKNPQWLEGLTGKPAFFDTFPLGDSNGVELASGCGYPNIRSAGAAFADGTYTPHIAEGINTAAENEFTCLQSTLVTNRTAVIHGVGLNATDVSVIQKSGAMLIWSPRSNTDLYGNTASVTVFKELGVPIALGTDWLPSGSMNMLHELACASALNDKYFGHAFTSRDLWTMATKNGALAAGFPAQIGELTPNAQGDIAVFDGQSGADYDAVVKASPEDVHLVMRGGKVLYADAEIAKALGTGCVDLDVCGEKRQACIDTPMTTLASIRTATEGVYPLFFCRDQVTTHEPTCTPYRDGYPNGSSATDRDGDGVLDAQDDCADVFNPARPMDNGKQSDVDTDGFGDACDRAPTDSSTH
;
A
#
# COMPACT_ATOMS: atom_id res chain seq x y z
N MET A 1 3.44 0.30 59.93
CA MET A 1 2.14 0.12 60.59
C MET A 1 1.27 -0.48 59.53
N ASP A 2 1.28 -1.71 59.61
CA ASP A 2 0.28 -2.78 59.76
C ASP A 2 -0.42 -3.09 58.44
N SER A 3 -0.09 -4.15 57.77
CA SER A 3 -0.18 -5.61 58.00
C SER A 3 -1.60 -6.15 57.90
N TRP A 4 -1.77 -7.18 57.07
CA TRP A 4 -2.29 -8.54 57.27
C TRP A 4 -2.81 -9.05 55.92
N GLN A 5 -2.20 -10.08 55.28
CA GLN A 5 -2.34 -11.55 55.42
C GLN A 5 -3.82 -12.00 55.25
N GLY A 6 -4.21 -13.00 54.54
CA GLY A 6 -3.52 -14.15 53.97
C GLY A 6 -4.53 -15.28 53.75
N ALA A 7 -4.08 -16.37 53.22
CA ALA A 7 -4.63 -17.73 53.11
C ALA A 7 -5.35 -18.05 51.79
N ALA A 8 -4.88 -18.87 50.90
CA ALA A 8 -4.27 -20.22 50.87
C ALA A 8 -5.28 -21.38 50.92
N VAL A 9 -5.10 -22.29 49.89
CA VAL A 9 -5.27 -23.75 49.91
C VAL A 9 -6.66 -24.31 49.57
N MET A 10 -6.85 -25.12 48.54
CA MET A 10 -6.56 -26.57 48.51
C MET A 10 -6.75 -27.22 47.14
N ILE A 11 -5.85 -28.01 46.77
CA ILE A 11 -5.55 -29.18 45.94
C ILE A 11 -6.61 -30.30 46.07
N SER A 12 -6.94 -30.97 44.96
CA SER A 12 -7.04 -32.46 44.88
C SER A 12 -7.37 -32.86 43.43
N ARG A 13 -6.46 -33.50 42.76
CA ARG A 13 -6.12 -34.88 42.52
C ARG A 13 -7.07 -35.68 41.60
N LEU A 14 -6.46 -36.05 40.48
CA LEU A 14 -6.39 -37.34 39.77
C LEU A 14 -7.66 -38.21 39.60
N SER A 15 -7.89 -38.61 38.32
CA SER A 15 -7.84 -40.05 37.97
C SER A 15 -7.67 -40.26 36.45
N LEU A 16 -6.72 -41.11 36.13
CA LEU A 16 -6.51 -41.79 34.85
C LEU A 16 -7.67 -42.77 34.54
N CYS A 17 -8.00 -42.96 33.27
CA CYS A 17 -8.29 -44.28 32.71
C CYS A 17 -7.90 -44.37 31.22
N MET A 18 -7.08 -45.34 30.94
CA MET A 18 -6.70 -45.88 29.64
C MET A 18 -7.84 -46.69 29.01
N GLY A 19 -7.85 -46.74 27.66
CA GLY A 19 -8.22 -48.00 27.05
C GLY A 19 -8.96 -47.95 25.73
N ALA A 20 -8.25 -48.38 24.69
CA ALA A 20 -8.67 -49.24 23.58
C ALA A 20 -9.33 -48.63 22.32
N LEU A 21 -8.64 -48.90 21.22
CA LEU A 21 -9.08 -48.96 19.80
C LEU A 21 -10.41 -49.68 19.61
N ILE A 22 -11.20 -49.25 18.61
CA ILE A 22 -11.78 -50.12 17.58
C ILE A 22 -12.21 -49.29 16.37
N VAL A 23 -12.13 -49.90 15.20
CA VAL A 23 -12.15 -49.45 13.82
C VAL A 23 -13.58 -49.49 13.23
N LEU A 24 -13.80 -48.68 12.18
CA LEU A 24 -14.77 -48.78 11.07
C LEU A 24 -16.25 -48.43 11.30
N GLY A 25 -16.72 -47.56 10.43
CA GLY A 25 -18.13 -47.43 10.07
C GLY A 25 -18.46 -46.16 9.30
N CYS A 26 -18.42 -46.20 7.96
CA CYS A 26 -19.08 -45.20 7.11
C CYS A 26 -20.59 -45.20 7.36
N SER A 27 -21.18 -44.08 7.67
CA SER A 27 -22.61 -43.86 7.41
C SER A 27 -22.91 -42.39 7.16
N SER A 28 -23.64 -42.16 6.10
CA SER A 28 -24.14 -40.89 5.61
C SER A 28 -25.04 -40.17 6.64
N ALA A 29 -24.74 -38.87 6.86
CA ALA A 29 -25.59 -37.97 7.62
C ALA A 29 -26.42 -37.07 6.67
N PRO A 30 -27.61 -36.64 7.06
CA PRO A 30 -28.54 -35.93 6.18
C PRO A 30 -28.22 -34.44 6.10
N ARG A 31 -28.59 -33.85 4.94
CA ARG A 31 -28.46 -32.41 4.64
C ARG A 31 -29.22 -31.56 5.65
N GLY A 32 -28.49 -30.68 6.33
CA GLY A 32 -29.04 -29.54 7.07
C GLY A 32 -29.38 -28.41 6.09
N THR A 33 -30.48 -27.75 6.36
CA THR A 33 -30.96 -26.55 5.67
C THR A 33 -30.02 -25.37 5.85
N PRO A 34 -29.78 -24.53 4.84
CA PRO A 34 -28.89 -23.35 4.98
C PRO A 34 -29.54 -22.27 5.83
N SER A 35 -28.77 -21.73 6.76
CA SER A 35 -29.05 -20.48 7.47
C SER A 35 -28.73 -19.29 6.56
N PRO A 36 -29.47 -18.19 6.57
CA PRO A 36 -29.24 -17.05 5.69
C PRO A 36 -28.33 -16.02 6.37
N ASP A 37 -27.04 -16.31 6.48
CA ASP A 37 -25.99 -15.34 6.83
C ASP A 37 -24.66 -15.82 6.26
N GLY A 38 -24.57 -15.83 4.92
CA GLY A 38 -23.36 -16.10 4.18
C GLY A 38 -22.88 -14.80 3.52
N GLY A 39 -22.00 -14.07 4.20
CA GLY A 39 -21.13 -13.14 3.50
C GLY A 39 -20.32 -13.94 2.49
N GLU A 40 -20.54 -13.74 1.21
CA GLU A 40 -19.70 -14.30 0.16
C GLU A 40 -18.28 -13.80 0.37
N ALA A 41 -17.34 -14.71 0.56
CA ALA A 41 -15.94 -14.43 0.40
C ALA A 41 -15.74 -13.95 -1.05
N ASP A 42 -15.28 -12.72 -1.21
CA ASP A 42 -14.94 -12.11 -2.49
C ASP A 42 -13.76 -12.89 -3.12
N SER A 43 -14.09 -13.99 -3.78
CA SER A 43 -13.16 -14.68 -4.66
C SER A 43 -13.19 -13.92 -5.98
N GLY A 44 -12.32 -12.92 -6.13
CA GLY A 44 -12.00 -12.36 -7.43
C GLY A 44 -11.73 -13.51 -8.40
N GLY A 45 -12.62 -13.70 -9.38
CA GLY A 45 -12.48 -14.75 -10.36
C GLY A 45 -11.22 -14.53 -11.18
N ASP A 46 -10.17 -15.22 -10.79
CA ASP A 46 -8.98 -15.37 -11.62
C ASP A 46 -9.28 -16.54 -12.58
N ASP A 47 -9.46 -16.25 -13.87
CA ASP A 47 -9.47 -17.25 -14.95
C ASP A 47 -8.05 -17.84 -15.18
N GLY A 48 -7.20 -17.78 -14.16
CA GLY A 48 -5.87 -18.33 -14.16
C GLY A 48 -5.91 -19.87 -14.24
N GLY A 49 -5.57 -20.39 -15.40
CA GLY A 49 -5.15 -21.79 -15.51
C GLY A 49 -4.01 -22.09 -14.51
N PRO A 50 -3.67 -23.36 -14.26
CA PRO A 50 -2.67 -23.71 -13.26
C PRO A 50 -1.37 -22.96 -13.54
N VAL A 51 -1.00 -22.06 -12.63
CA VAL A 51 0.28 -21.35 -12.65
C VAL A 51 1.36 -22.43 -12.64
N GLY A 52 2.27 -22.40 -13.62
CA GLY A 52 3.37 -23.38 -13.69
C GLY A 52 4.34 -23.22 -12.49
N PRO A 53 5.36 -24.04 -12.36
CA PRO A 53 6.31 -23.93 -11.26
C PRO A 53 7.12 -22.62 -11.37
N ILE A 54 7.24 -21.91 -10.24
CA ILE A 54 8.09 -20.71 -10.10
C ILE A 54 9.53 -21.06 -10.50
N THR A 55 10.13 -20.25 -11.36
CA THR A 55 11.50 -20.45 -11.82
C THR A 55 12.44 -19.50 -11.09
N PRO A 56 13.23 -19.95 -10.13
CA PRO A 56 14.11 -19.08 -9.36
C PRO A 56 15.19 -18.44 -10.23
N CYS A 57 15.61 -17.24 -9.88
CA CYS A 57 16.79 -16.62 -10.47
C CYS A 57 18.06 -17.41 -10.11
N THR A 58 19.03 -17.49 -11.04
CA THR A 58 20.28 -18.26 -10.88
C THR A 58 21.51 -17.38 -11.04
N VAL A 59 22.57 -17.70 -10.30
CA VAL A 59 23.87 -17.02 -10.41
C VAL A 59 24.70 -17.68 -11.51
N THR A 60 24.82 -17.05 -12.64
CA THR A 60 25.55 -17.60 -13.81
C THR A 60 27.05 -17.31 -13.78
N SER A 61 27.47 -16.24 -13.11
CA SER A 61 28.87 -15.88 -12.91
C SER A 61 29.05 -15.11 -11.61
N LYS A 62 30.08 -15.42 -10.84
CA LYS A 62 30.44 -14.67 -9.63
C LYS A 62 31.49 -13.63 -9.94
N GLY A 63 31.23 -12.41 -9.53
CA GLY A 63 32.14 -11.28 -9.60
C GLY A 63 32.68 -10.85 -8.25
N SER A 64 33.41 -9.76 -8.24
CA SER A 64 34.02 -9.16 -7.06
C SER A 64 33.41 -7.82 -6.66
N ALA A 65 32.64 -7.17 -7.53
CA ALA A 65 32.00 -5.89 -7.26
C ALA A 65 30.81 -5.66 -8.20
N GLY A 66 29.67 -5.27 -7.62
CA GLY A 66 28.44 -5.01 -8.36
C GLY A 66 27.68 -6.27 -8.80
N SER A 67 26.56 -6.06 -9.46
CA SER A 67 25.68 -7.13 -9.96
C SER A 67 25.02 -6.76 -11.28
N VAL A 68 24.82 -7.74 -12.15
CA VAL A 68 24.05 -7.64 -13.40
C VAL A 68 22.85 -8.55 -13.28
N LEU A 69 21.66 -8.00 -13.41
CA LEU A 69 20.41 -8.74 -13.52
C LEU A 69 20.02 -8.85 -14.98
N VAL A 70 19.76 -10.07 -15.44
CA VAL A 70 19.39 -10.37 -16.84
C VAL A 70 17.97 -10.94 -16.85
N GLY A 71 17.05 -10.29 -17.55
CA GLY A 71 15.65 -10.70 -17.62
C GLY A 71 14.78 -9.71 -18.38
N HIS A 72 13.48 -9.75 -18.11
CA HIS A 72 12.51 -8.80 -18.68
C HIS A 72 12.46 -7.54 -17.81
N VAL A 73 12.98 -6.42 -18.32
CA VAL A 73 13.23 -5.18 -17.54
C VAL A 73 12.14 -4.16 -17.83
N LEU A 74 11.47 -3.67 -16.80
CA LEU A 74 10.53 -2.53 -16.87
C LEU A 74 11.31 -1.21 -16.92
N ALA A 75 11.90 -0.91 -18.06
CA ALA A 75 12.67 0.32 -18.29
C ALA A 75 11.73 1.53 -18.47
N PRO A 76 12.20 2.78 -18.22
CA PRO A 76 11.37 3.98 -18.36
C PRO A 76 10.71 4.17 -19.72
N SER A 77 11.38 3.72 -20.78
CA SER A 77 10.87 3.76 -22.17
C SER A 77 9.86 2.66 -22.50
N GLY A 78 9.66 1.72 -21.61
CA GLY A 78 8.84 0.51 -21.76
C GLY A 78 9.65 -0.76 -21.53
N PRO A 79 8.97 -1.93 -21.47
CA PRO A 79 9.61 -3.21 -21.20
C PRO A 79 10.65 -3.58 -22.29
N ILE A 80 11.76 -4.17 -21.86
CA ILE A 80 12.82 -4.70 -22.74
C ILE A 80 13.36 -6.03 -22.19
N ASP A 81 13.71 -6.95 -23.06
CA ASP A 81 14.59 -8.06 -22.66
C ASP A 81 16.02 -7.53 -22.62
N GLY A 82 16.66 -7.59 -21.43
CA GLY A 82 17.92 -6.93 -21.25
C GLY A 82 18.55 -7.08 -19.88
N GLU A 83 19.38 -6.11 -19.56
CA GLU A 83 20.24 -6.10 -18.39
C GLU A 83 20.05 -4.82 -17.55
N VAL A 84 20.11 -4.99 -16.23
CA VAL A 84 20.31 -3.90 -15.27
C VAL A 84 21.66 -4.15 -14.59
N PHE A 85 22.63 -3.28 -14.84
CA PHE A 85 23.93 -3.33 -14.17
C PHE A 85 24.00 -2.33 -13.03
N ILE A 86 24.21 -2.85 -11.83
CA ILE A 86 24.42 -2.11 -10.60
C ILE A 86 25.91 -2.18 -10.28
N ASP A 87 26.58 -1.06 -10.16
CA ASP A 87 28.02 -1.00 -9.90
C ASP A 87 28.38 -1.31 -8.43
N GLY A 88 29.67 -1.33 -8.12
CA GLY A 88 30.17 -1.60 -6.76
C GLY A 88 29.83 -0.54 -5.73
N THR A 89 29.27 0.62 -6.11
CA THR A 89 28.80 1.67 -5.21
C THR A 89 27.30 1.55 -4.90
N GLY A 90 26.61 0.63 -5.60
CA GLY A 90 25.18 0.41 -5.44
C GLY A 90 24.29 1.26 -6.34
N LEU A 91 24.89 1.97 -7.31
CA LEU A 91 24.15 2.76 -8.29
C LEU A 91 23.93 1.97 -9.59
N ILE A 92 22.83 2.23 -10.26
CA ILE A 92 22.56 1.71 -11.60
C ILE A 92 23.55 2.37 -12.58
N ALA A 93 24.40 1.57 -13.19
CA ALA A 93 25.37 2.04 -14.18
C ALA A 93 24.85 1.93 -15.63
N CYS A 94 23.94 0.97 -15.88
CA CYS A 94 23.39 0.73 -17.22
C CYS A 94 22.06 -0.01 -17.14
N VAL A 95 21.14 0.34 -18.05
CA VAL A 95 19.90 -0.39 -18.37
C VAL A 95 19.79 -0.45 -19.88
N ALA A 96 19.96 -1.63 -20.47
CA ALA A 96 20.00 -1.81 -21.92
C ALA A 96 19.81 -3.29 -22.30
N PRO A 97 19.57 -3.63 -23.57
CA PRO A 97 19.61 -5.01 -24.04
C PRO A 97 20.95 -5.72 -23.74
N SER A 98 22.05 -4.97 -23.64
CA SER A 98 23.32 -5.44 -23.09
C SER A 98 24.13 -4.31 -22.50
N CYS A 99 24.66 -4.52 -21.30
CA CYS A 99 25.52 -3.60 -20.55
C CYS A 99 27.01 -3.97 -20.62
N ALA A 100 27.39 -4.97 -21.42
CA ALA A 100 28.73 -5.57 -21.43
C ALA A 100 29.88 -4.57 -21.72
N GLN A 101 29.59 -3.42 -22.35
CA GLN A 101 30.58 -2.38 -22.62
C GLN A 101 30.72 -1.35 -21.50
N THR A 102 29.89 -1.45 -20.45
CA THR A 102 29.93 -0.50 -19.33
C THR A 102 31.10 -0.80 -18.41
N ALA A 103 31.82 0.23 -17.99
CA ALA A 103 32.96 0.10 -17.10
C ALA A 103 32.58 -0.63 -15.81
N GLY A 104 33.38 -1.62 -15.41
CA GLY A 104 33.12 -2.44 -14.22
C GLY A 104 32.25 -3.67 -14.45
N TYR A 105 31.58 -3.80 -15.59
CA TYR A 105 30.70 -4.95 -15.89
C TYR A 105 31.38 -6.32 -15.71
N ALA A 106 32.63 -6.46 -16.16
CA ALA A 106 33.37 -7.71 -16.05
C ALA A 106 33.70 -8.13 -14.59
N LEU A 107 33.52 -7.24 -13.63
CA LEU A 107 33.71 -7.49 -12.20
C LEU A 107 32.40 -7.88 -11.50
N ALA A 108 31.27 -7.74 -12.17
CA ALA A 108 29.96 -7.94 -11.55
C ALA A 108 29.58 -9.42 -11.44
N THR A 109 28.80 -9.73 -10.43
CA THR A 109 28.08 -11.01 -10.32
C THR A 109 26.91 -10.99 -11.29
N VAL A 110 26.81 -11.96 -12.18
CA VAL A 110 25.72 -12.06 -13.17
C VAL A 110 24.64 -13.00 -12.67
N ILE A 111 23.42 -12.49 -12.63
CA ILE A 111 22.21 -13.19 -12.15
C ILE A 111 21.24 -13.27 -13.32
N SER A 112 20.88 -14.47 -13.73
CA SER A 112 19.83 -14.73 -14.72
C SER A 112 18.48 -14.91 -14.04
N CYS A 113 17.55 -14.00 -14.31
CA CYS A 113 16.15 -14.05 -13.90
C CYS A 113 15.27 -14.27 -15.15
N LYS A 114 15.63 -15.29 -15.93
CA LYS A 114 14.92 -15.60 -17.16
C LYS A 114 13.50 -16.08 -16.86
N GLY A 115 12.52 -15.39 -17.45
CA GLY A 115 11.10 -15.64 -17.18
C GLY A 115 10.54 -14.77 -16.05
N SER A 116 11.39 -13.96 -15.41
CA SER A 116 10.98 -13.01 -14.38
C SER A 116 11.05 -11.57 -14.86
N VAL A 117 10.32 -10.70 -14.19
CA VAL A 117 10.23 -9.26 -14.48
C VAL A 117 11.09 -8.49 -13.49
N ILE A 118 11.99 -7.66 -13.99
CA ILE A 118 12.88 -6.79 -13.21
C ILE A 118 12.26 -5.39 -13.19
N SER A 119 11.76 -4.99 -12.02
CA SER A 119 11.13 -3.70 -11.73
C SER A 119 12.06 -2.82 -10.88
N PRO A 120 11.94 -1.47 -10.92
CA PRO A 120 12.41 -0.67 -9.79
C PRO A 120 11.72 -1.15 -8.51
N GLY A 121 12.39 -0.97 -7.37
CA GLY A 121 11.79 -1.23 -6.08
C GLY A 121 10.53 -0.39 -5.86
N ILE A 122 9.54 -0.98 -5.26
CA ILE A 122 8.26 -0.32 -4.93
C ILE A 122 8.50 0.78 -3.90
N VAL A 123 7.78 1.89 -4.04
CA VAL A 123 7.80 3.04 -3.11
C VAL A 123 6.40 3.22 -2.52
N ASN A 124 6.25 2.94 -1.23
CA ASN A 124 5.03 3.17 -0.47
C ASN A 124 4.97 4.65 -0.05
N ALA A 125 4.09 5.43 -0.67
CA ALA A 125 4.04 6.87 -0.47
C ALA A 125 3.32 7.30 0.82
N HIS A 126 2.67 6.39 1.54
CA HIS A 126 1.94 6.67 2.79
C HIS A 126 1.86 5.43 3.67
N GLU A 127 2.43 5.51 4.87
CA GLU A 127 2.42 4.43 5.85
C GLU A 127 2.51 4.99 7.29
N HIS A 128 1.98 4.24 8.25
CA HIS A 128 2.16 4.47 9.68
C HIS A 128 2.77 3.21 10.32
N MET A 129 4.05 2.98 10.06
CA MET A 129 4.79 1.76 10.42
C MET A 129 4.78 1.44 11.91
N ASP A 130 4.57 2.44 12.75
CA ASP A 130 4.47 2.28 14.20
C ASP A 130 3.11 1.74 14.68
N TYR A 131 2.08 1.69 13.81
CA TYR A 131 0.78 1.10 14.14
C TYR A 131 0.69 -0.36 13.66
N VAL A 132 1.18 -1.27 14.49
CA VAL A 132 1.36 -2.70 14.17
C VAL A 132 0.21 -3.60 14.64
N GLN A 133 -0.89 -3.04 15.14
CA GLN A 133 -2.05 -3.80 15.59
C GLN A 133 -2.76 -4.46 14.40
N ALA A 134 -3.21 -5.70 14.61
CA ALA A 134 -4.03 -6.39 13.62
C ALA A 134 -5.31 -5.60 13.32
N PRO A 135 -5.82 -5.66 12.09
CA PRO A 135 -7.11 -5.07 11.72
C PRO A 135 -8.26 -5.64 12.56
N ASN A 136 -9.34 -4.87 12.69
CA ASN A 136 -10.56 -5.31 13.35
C ASN A 136 -11.61 -5.75 12.32
N PRO A 137 -11.73 -7.05 12.02
CA PRO A 137 -12.63 -7.56 10.97
C PRO A 137 -14.12 -7.42 11.32
N ALA A 138 -14.44 -7.18 12.58
CA ALA A 138 -15.82 -7.01 13.05
C ALA A 138 -16.37 -5.60 12.84
N SER A 139 -15.53 -4.65 12.40
CA SER A 139 -15.98 -3.28 12.18
C SER A 139 -16.70 -3.15 10.84
N THR A 140 -18.02 -2.96 10.89
CA THR A 140 -18.85 -2.59 9.75
C THR A 140 -19.17 -1.09 9.74
N THR A 141 -18.67 -0.34 10.70
CA THR A 141 -18.91 1.10 10.82
C THR A 141 -18.17 1.85 9.70
N ARG A 142 -18.88 2.70 8.98
CA ARG A 142 -18.34 3.61 7.98
C ARG A 142 -18.51 5.04 8.47
N TYR A 143 -17.42 5.76 8.52
CA TYR A 143 -17.35 7.10 9.08
C TYR A 143 -17.61 8.18 8.00
N LEU A 144 -17.88 9.39 8.43
CA LEU A 144 -18.02 10.54 7.55
C LEU A 144 -16.74 11.40 7.50
N HIS A 145 -15.95 11.33 8.58
CA HIS A 145 -14.74 12.13 8.75
C HIS A 145 -13.73 11.39 9.64
N ARG A 146 -12.42 11.64 9.48
CA ARG A 146 -11.37 11.00 10.28
C ARG A 146 -11.54 11.22 11.79
N ASN A 147 -12.05 12.37 12.21
CA ASN A 147 -12.24 12.65 13.63
C ASN A 147 -13.40 11.86 14.25
N ASP A 148 -14.32 11.33 13.46
CA ASP A 148 -15.37 10.43 13.93
C ASP A 148 -14.74 9.17 14.56
N TRP A 149 -13.91 8.45 13.81
CA TRP A 149 -13.29 7.22 14.32
C TRP A 149 -12.17 7.49 15.33
N ARG A 150 -11.48 8.62 15.24
CA ARG A 150 -10.39 8.98 16.14
C ARG A 150 -10.87 9.45 17.51
N THR A 151 -11.79 10.38 17.53
CA THR A 151 -12.19 11.08 18.75
C THR A 151 -13.62 10.80 19.20
N GLY A 152 -14.44 10.21 18.34
CA GLY A 152 -15.88 10.04 18.54
C GLY A 152 -16.64 11.33 18.24
N ALA A 153 -16.13 12.16 17.35
CA ALA A 153 -16.82 13.36 16.89
C ALA A 153 -18.22 12.99 16.38
N ASN A 154 -19.14 13.95 16.44
CA ASN A 154 -20.53 13.77 16.00
C ASN A 154 -21.27 12.57 16.65
N GLY A 155 -20.76 12.03 17.79
CA GLY A 155 -21.33 10.87 18.47
C GLY A 155 -21.02 9.53 17.80
N ALA A 156 -20.11 9.50 16.82
CA ALA A 156 -19.68 8.27 16.17
C ALA A 156 -18.91 7.34 17.13
N PRO A 157 -19.01 6.01 16.97
CA PRO A 157 -18.19 5.08 17.74
C PRO A 157 -16.72 5.25 17.35
N LYS A 158 -15.82 5.27 18.35
CA LYS A 158 -14.38 5.28 18.07
C LYS A 158 -13.93 3.94 17.50
N TYR A 159 -12.89 3.98 16.68
CA TYR A 159 -12.24 2.76 16.19
C TYR A 159 -11.77 1.90 17.39
N THR A 160 -12.08 0.61 17.36
CA THR A 160 -11.81 -0.32 18.45
C THR A 160 -11.15 -1.59 17.94
N PRO A 161 -10.05 -2.09 18.59
CA PRO A 161 -9.34 -1.45 19.70
C PRO A 161 -8.68 -0.13 19.28
N ALA A 162 -8.56 0.81 20.21
CA ALA A 162 -7.92 2.10 19.94
C ALA A 162 -6.45 1.86 19.51
N PRO A 163 -6.05 2.27 18.32
CA PRO A 163 -4.70 2.05 17.83
C PRO A 163 -3.67 2.78 18.69
N LYS A 164 -2.50 2.16 18.85
CA LYS A 164 -1.37 2.74 19.60
C LYS A 164 -0.09 2.54 18.82
N ALA A 165 0.70 3.60 18.71
CA ALA A 165 2.04 3.52 18.18
C ALA A 165 2.91 2.57 19.04
N SER A 166 3.64 1.67 18.38
CA SER A 166 4.61 0.76 18.99
C SER A 166 6.01 1.35 18.94
N THR A 167 6.80 1.06 19.96
CA THR A 167 8.23 1.33 20.00
C THR A 167 9.06 0.05 20.07
N ASP A 168 8.41 -1.11 19.94
CA ASP A 168 9.09 -2.41 19.92
C ASP A 168 9.81 -2.61 18.58
N ALA A 169 11.14 -2.63 18.62
CA ALA A 169 11.98 -2.74 17.43
C ALA A 169 11.73 -4.02 16.61
N ASN A 170 11.34 -5.12 17.26
CA ASN A 170 11.06 -6.38 16.54
C ASN A 170 9.70 -6.32 15.82
N LEU A 171 8.69 -5.69 16.43
CA LEU A 171 7.40 -5.45 15.76
C LEU A 171 7.55 -4.50 14.58
N LEU A 172 8.30 -3.40 14.76
CA LEU A 172 8.59 -2.44 13.69
C LEU A 172 9.40 -3.09 12.56
N ALA A 173 10.42 -3.87 12.89
CA ALA A 173 11.20 -4.61 11.88
C ALA A 173 10.35 -5.67 11.16
N GLY A 174 9.40 -6.28 11.85
CA GLY A 174 8.43 -7.21 11.25
C GLY A 174 7.48 -6.52 10.28
N ALA A 175 7.00 -5.33 10.62
CA ALA A 175 6.21 -4.49 9.73
C ALA A 175 7.01 -4.11 8.48
N GLU A 176 8.25 -3.63 8.61
CA GLU A 176 9.11 -3.34 7.46
C GLU A 176 9.45 -4.58 6.63
N LEU A 177 9.65 -5.74 7.26
CA LEU A 177 9.92 -7.00 6.54
C LEU A 177 8.74 -7.41 5.66
N ARG A 178 7.47 -7.18 6.06
CA ARG A 178 6.29 -7.36 5.20
C ARG A 178 6.41 -6.56 3.91
N HIS A 179 6.87 -5.30 4.02
CA HIS A 179 7.09 -4.43 2.87
C HIS A 179 8.27 -4.90 2.01
N VAL A 180 9.39 -5.29 2.62
CA VAL A 180 10.51 -5.88 1.87
C VAL A 180 10.05 -7.10 1.08
N MET A 181 9.33 -8.03 1.71
CA MET A 181 8.83 -9.24 1.05
C MET A 181 7.82 -8.97 -0.08
N SER A 182 7.29 -7.75 -0.17
CA SER A 182 6.42 -7.27 -1.25
C SER A 182 7.16 -6.51 -2.36
N GLY A 183 8.49 -6.44 -2.34
CA GLY A 183 9.26 -5.67 -3.32
C GLY A 183 9.50 -4.20 -2.95
N THR A 184 9.05 -3.75 -1.77
CA THR A 184 9.18 -2.35 -1.35
C THR A 184 10.61 -2.07 -0.88
N THR A 185 11.20 -0.98 -1.37
CA THR A 185 12.56 -0.51 -1.00
C THR A 185 12.57 0.82 -0.28
N ALA A 186 11.52 1.62 -0.45
CA ALA A 186 11.36 2.90 0.21
C ALA A 186 9.90 3.13 0.63
N LEU A 187 9.72 3.87 1.72
CA LEU A 187 8.41 4.28 2.20
C LEU A 187 8.46 5.65 2.86
N LEU A 188 7.29 6.25 3.01
CA LEU A 188 7.06 7.50 3.71
C LEU A 188 6.16 7.21 4.91
N SER A 189 6.75 7.19 6.13
CA SER A 189 6.07 6.62 7.29
C SER A 189 6.33 7.37 8.58
N SER A 190 5.37 7.27 9.51
CA SER A 190 5.46 7.84 10.86
C SER A 190 6.43 7.10 11.79
N GLY A 191 6.85 5.90 11.49
CA GLY A 191 7.75 5.07 12.30
C GLY A 191 8.66 4.20 11.45
N GLY A 192 9.38 3.29 12.08
CA GLY A 192 10.24 2.34 11.38
C GLY A 192 11.52 2.00 12.14
N VAL A 193 12.38 1.23 11.48
CA VAL A 193 13.74 0.90 11.92
C VAL A 193 14.74 1.23 10.80
N SER A 194 16.03 1.30 11.11
CA SER A 194 17.06 1.43 10.07
C SER A 194 17.52 0.04 9.60
N GLY A 195 17.96 -0.06 8.33
CA GLY A 195 18.60 -1.26 7.79
C GLY A 195 17.72 -2.12 6.88
N LEU A 196 16.41 -1.94 6.88
CA LEU A 196 15.47 -2.61 5.97
C LEU A 196 15.02 -1.67 4.85
N VAL A 197 13.78 -1.20 4.82
CA VAL A 197 13.33 -0.21 3.83
C VAL A 197 13.87 1.19 4.17
N ARG A 198 14.02 2.07 3.17
CA ARG A 198 14.27 3.49 3.44
C ARG A 198 13.01 4.13 3.97
N ASN A 199 13.10 4.90 5.04
CA ASN A 199 12.04 5.82 5.42
C ASN A 199 12.43 7.24 5.00
N VAL A 200 11.70 7.78 4.02
CA VAL A 200 11.98 9.09 3.44
C VAL A 200 11.23 10.23 4.12
N ALA A 201 10.52 9.97 5.22
CA ALA A 201 9.86 10.99 6.03
C ALA A 201 10.86 11.72 6.94
N SER A 202 10.55 12.98 7.28
CA SER A 202 11.43 13.89 8.05
C SER A 202 11.48 13.63 9.56
N PHE A 203 11.20 12.42 10.00
CA PHE A 203 11.18 12.06 11.42
C PHE A 203 12.55 11.98 12.08
N LYS A 204 13.34 13.05 11.96
CA LYS A 204 14.51 13.33 12.82
C LYS A 204 15.67 12.33 12.74
N ASN A 205 15.66 11.34 11.88
CA ASN A 205 16.76 10.40 11.73
C ASN A 205 17.28 10.38 10.28
N PRO A 206 18.31 11.17 9.91
CA PRO A 206 18.87 11.20 8.56
C PRO A 206 19.47 9.86 8.12
N GLN A 207 19.72 8.91 9.03
CA GLN A 207 20.18 7.56 8.69
C GLN A 207 19.12 6.74 7.94
N TRP A 208 17.83 7.08 8.06
CA TRP A 208 16.75 6.36 7.37
C TRP A 208 16.68 6.65 5.87
N LEU A 209 17.31 7.72 5.39
CA LEU A 209 17.43 7.98 3.95
C LEU A 209 18.37 6.99 3.24
N GLU A 210 19.29 6.37 3.94
CA GLU A 210 20.12 5.24 3.53
C GLU A 210 20.65 5.31 2.09
N GLY A 211 21.46 6.33 1.82
CA GLY A 211 22.10 6.57 0.52
C GLY A 211 21.40 7.60 -0.36
N LEU A 212 20.16 8.01 -0.06
CA LEU A 212 19.55 9.14 -0.75
C LEU A 212 20.18 10.48 -0.31
N THR A 213 20.31 11.38 -1.27
CA THR A 213 20.81 12.74 -1.04
C THR A 213 19.69 13.74 -1.21
N GLY A 214 19.53 14.66 -0.27
CA GLY A 214 18.47 15.67 -0.31
C GLY A 214 17.75 15.82 1.02
N LYS A 215 16.61 16.48 0.99
CA LYS A 215 15.77 16.68 2.16
C LYS A 215 14.64 15.64 2.18
N PRO A 216 14.36 15.03 3.36
CA PRO A 216 13.24 14.11 3.51
C PRO A 216 11.90 14.82 3.29
N ALA A 217 10.86 14.05 2.99
CA ALA A 217 9.49 14.57 2.90
C ALA A 217 8.95 14.94 4.29
N PHE A 218 8.18 16.01 4.39
CA PHE A 218 7.49 16.37 5.62
C PHE A 218 6.09 15.72 5.64
N PHE A 219 5.97 14.63 6.39
CA PHE A 219 4.73 13.90 6.64
C PHE A 219 3.92 14.60 7.74
N ASP A 220 2.70 15.05 7.46
CA ASP A 220 1.90 15.84 8.38
C ASP A 220 0.48 15.27 8.56
N THR A 221 0.26 14.58 9.67
CA THR A 221 -1.05 13.98 9.98
C THR A 221 -2.09 15.04 10.36
N PHE A 222 -1.67 16.18 10.91
CA PHE A 222 -2.57 17.24 11.40
C PHE A 222 -2.20 18.61 10.88
N PRO A 223 -2.35 18.87 9.56
CA PRO A 223 -1.97 20.15 8.94
C PRO A 223 -2.77 21.35 9.46
N LEU A 224 -3.95 21.11 10.03
CA LEU A 224 -4.85 22.09 10.61
C LEU A 224 -4.70 22.24 12.14
N GLY A 225 -3.85 21.41 12.77
CA GLY A 225 -3.73 21.34 14.23
C GLY A 225 -4.95 20.74 14.92
N ASP A 226 -5.74 19.98 14.19
CA ASP A 226 -7.04 19.40 14.57
C ASP A 226 -6.95 18.05 15.28
N SER A 227 -5.78 17.71 15.85
CA SER A 227 -5.58 16.46 16.59
C SER A 227 -6.56 16.26 17.76
N ASN A 228 -7.18 17.33 18.23
CA ASN A 228 -8.22 17.35 19.26
C ASN A 228 -9.64 17.03 18.73
N GLY A 229 -9.82 16.80 17.41
CA GLY A 229 -11.09 16.41 16.81
C GLY A 229 -11.96 17.57 16.31
N VAL A 230 -11.40 18.75 16.10
CA VAL A 230 -12.14 19.89 15.52
C VAL A 230 -12.47 19.61 14.06
N GLU A 231 -13.75 19.75 13.73
CA GLU A 231 -14.31 19.69 12.39
C GLU A 231 -15.07 20.99 12.10
N LEU A 232 -14.82 21.59 10.96
CA LEU A 232 -15.49 22.82 10.52
C LEU A 232 -16.10 22.60 9.14
N ALA A 233 -17.42 22.63 9.04
CA ALA A 233 -18.13 22.56 7.75
C ALA A 233 -17.95 23.83 6.89
N SER A 234 -17.42 24.92 7.47
CA SER A 234 -17.11 26.15 6.75
C SER A 234 -16.16 27.04 7.57
N GLY A 235 -15.41 27.90 6.88
CA GLY A 235 -14.43 28.78 7.50
C GLY A 235 -13.18 28.07 7.97
N CYS A 236 -12.14 28.81 8.36
CA CYS A 236 -10.81 28.29 8.65
C CYS A 236 -10.36 28.60 10.08
N GLY A 237 -11.28 28.56 11.04
CA GLY A 237 -11.00 28.76 12.46
C GLY A 237 -10.34 27.58 13.15
N TYR A 238 -9.52 26.80 12.46
CA TYR A 238 -8.79 25.65 13.02
C TYR A 238 -7.73 26.09 14.04
N PRO A 239 -7.37 25.21 15.00
CA PRO A 239 -6.50 25.60 16.11
C PRO A 239 -5.10 26.07 15.70
N ASN A 240 -4.50 25.45 14.70
CA ASN A 240 -3.14 25.78 14.27
C ASN A 240 -2.86 25.29 12.84
N ILE A 241 -3.29 26.07 11.85
CA ILE A 241 -3.00 25.78 10.44
C ILE A 241 -1.48 25.83 10.21
N ARG A 242 -0.94 24.80 9.56
CA ARG A 242 0.49 24.72 9.23
C ARG A 242 0.93 25.93 8.42
N SER A 243 2.00 26.60 8.82
CA SER A 243 2.56 27.68 8.02
C SER A 243 3.34 27.13 6.81
N ALA A 244 3.34 27.85 5.69
CA ALA A 244 4.11 27.48 4.50
C ALA A 244 5.62 27.34 4.82
N GLY A 245 6.17 28.22 5.71
CA GLY A 245 7.55 28.13 6.13
C GLY A 245 7.88 26.81 6.85
N ALA A 246 6.96 26.28 7.65
CA ALA A 246 7.12 24.99 8.32
C ALA A 246 6.88 23.80 7.38
N ALA A 247 5.84 23.89 6.54
CA ALA A 247 5.47 22.85 5.58
C ALA A 247 6.60 22.57 4.57
N PHE A 248 7.26 23.61 4.09
CA PHE A 248 8.29 23.52 3.04
C PHE A 248 9.73 23.70 3.56
N ALA A 249 9.95 23.59 4.87
CA ALA A 249 11.29 23.61 5.46
C ALA A 249 12.15 22.43 5.00
N ASP A 250 11.51 21.27 4.85
CA ASP A 250 12.09 20.02 4.35
C ASP A 250 11.88 19.84 2.84
N GLY A 251 11.74 18.60 2.38
CA GLY A 251 11.49 18.23 0.99
C GLY A 251 10.05 18.44 0.52
N THR A 252 9.41 17.42 0.01
CA THR A 252 8.00 17.40 -0.34
C THR A 252 7.14 17.48 0.92
N TYR A 253 6.01 18.16 0.84
CA TYR A 253 5.02 18.25 1.91
C TYR A 253 3.89 17.25 1.65
N THR A 254 3.61 16.38 2.62
CA THR A 254 2.63 15.30 2.47
C THR A 254 1.59 15.34 3.60
N PRO A 255 0.60 16.26 3.49
CA PRO A 255 -0.44 16.44 4.49
C PRO A 255 -1.62 15.49 4.29
N HIS A 256 -2.22 15.02 5.41
CA HIS A 256 -3.53 14.38 5.40
C HIS A 256 -4.60 15.45 5.23
N ILE A 257 -5.34 15.43 4.14
CA ILE A 257 -6.36 16.42 3.79
C ILE A 257 -7.58 15.72 3.23
N ALA A 258 -8.76 16.24 3.58
CA ALA A 258 -10.05 15.78 3.09
C ALA A 258 -10.26 14.27 3.31
N GLU A 259 -9.88 13.82 4.49
CA GLU A 259 -10.02 12.42 4.91
C GLU A 259 -11.42 12.18 5.47
N GLY A 260 -12.39 11.99 4.56
CA GLY A 260 -13.82 11.82 4.82
C GLY A 260 -14.67 12.22 3.62
N ILE A 261 -15.99 12.10 3.74
CA ILE A 261 -16.97 12.36 2.67
C ILE A 261 -17.99 13.45 3.02
N ASN A 262 -17.79 14.15 4.13
CA ASN A 262 -18.66 15.24 4.55
C ASN A 262 -18.07 16.61 4.20
N THR A 263 -18.88 17.66 4.31
CA THR A 263 -18.48 19.06 4.03
C THR A 263 -17.32 19.53 4.90
N ALA A 264 -17.12 18.94 6.09
CA ALA A 264 -15.98 19.32 6.93
C ALA A 264 -14.66 18.78 6.34
N ALA A 265 -14.66 17.60 5.74
CA ALA A 265 -13.51 17.06 5.06
C ALA A 265 -13.13 17.91 3.82
N GLU A 266 -14.10 18.30 3.00
CA GLU A 266 -13.88 19.21 1.87
C GLU A 266 -13.33 20.57 2.33
N ASN A 267 -13.89 21.13 3.40
CA ASN A 267 -13.46 22.43 3.95
C ASN A 267 -11.99 22.42 4.43
N GLU A 268 -11.43 21.27 4.80
CA GLU A 268 -10.00 21.15 5.13
C GLU A 268 -9.13 21.62 3.94
N PHE A 269 -9.46 21.17 2.72
CA PHE A 269 -8.76 21.57 1.50
C PHE A 269 -8.94 23.07 1.22
N THR A 270 -10.15 23.57 1.33
CA THR A 270 -10.45 25.01 1.16
C THR A 270 -9.55 25.87 2.06
N CYS A 271 -9.27 25.44 3.28
CA CYS A 271 -8.43 26.19 4.23
C CYS A 271 -6.92 26.10 3.95
N LEU A 272 -6.47 25.12 3.18
CA LEU A 272 -5.06 24.88 2.92
C LEU A 272 -4.63 25.24 1.50
N GLN A 273 -5.56 25.21 0.52
CA GLN A 273 -5.24 25.28 -0.91
C GLN A 273 -4.42 26.50 -1.32
N SER A 274 -4.73 27.67 -0.76
CA SER A 274 -4.09 28.93 -1.17
C SER A 274 -2.63 29.08 -0.74
N THR A 275 -2.19 28.32 0.27
CA THR A 275 -0.87 28.49 0.89
C THR A 275 -0.02 27.23 0.90
N LEU A 276 -0.65 26.07 0.92
CA LEU A 276 0.03 24.79 1.14
C LEU A 276 -0.11 23.80 -0.04
N VAL A 277 -0.94 24.07 -1.04
CA VAL A 277 -1.07 23.23 -2.24
C VAL A 277 -0.21 23.83 -3.35
N THR A 278 0.94 23.23 -3.60
CA THR A 278 1.96 23.67 -4.56
C THR A 278 2.57 22.45 -5.27
N ASN A 279 3.43 22.66 -6.24
CA ASN A 279 4.18 21.59 -6.91
C ASN A 279 5.13 20.79 -5.99
N ARG A 280 5.17 21.12 -4.70
CA ARG A 280 5.88 20.39 -3.65
C ARG A 280 4.94 19.67 -2.69
N THR A 281 3.66 19.60 -3.03
CA THR A 281 2.63 19.00 -2.16
C THR A 281 2.11 17.70 -2.79
N ALA A 282 2.06 16.65 -1.98
CA ALA A 282 1.36 15.42 -2.30
C ALA A 282 0.29 15.19 -1.23
N VAL A 283 -0.97 15.39 -1.61
CA VAL A 283 -2.14 15.31 -0.73
C VAL A 283 -2.43 13.84 -0.39
N ILE A 284 -2.43 13.49 0.89
CA ILE A 284 -2.80 12.15 1.35
C ILE A 284 -4.32 12.09 1.52
N HIS A 285 -4.92 10.97 1.10
CA HIS A 285 -6.34 10.61 1.07
C HIS A 285 -7.16 11.33 0.02
N GLY A 286 -7.47 12.60 0.19
CA GLY A 286 -8.26 13.39 -0.76
C GLY A 286 -9.66 12.84 -1.06
N VAL A 287 -10.27 12.07 -0.13
CA VAL A 287 -11.58 11.40 -0.32
C VAL A 287 -12.69 12.43 -0.50
N GLY A 288 -12.64 13.53 0.27
CA GLY A 288 -13.62 14.62 0.25
C GLY A 288 -13.26 15.73 -0.73
N LEU A 289 -12.65 15.43 -1.87
CA LEU A 289 -12.38 16.40 -2.93
C LEU A 289 -13.38 16.22 -4.09
N ASN A 290 -13.78 17.34 -4.70
CA ASN A 290 -14.57 17.39 -5.93
C ASN A 290 -13.71 17.82 -7.13
N ALA A 291 -14.28 17.86 -8.33
CA ALA A 291 -13.53 18.21 -9.54
C ALA A 291 -12.94 19.65 -9.51
N THR A 292 -13.60 20.60 -8.85
CA THR A 292 -13.04 21.95 -8.67
C THR A 292 -11.75 21.90 -7.86
N ASP A 293 -11.72 21.15 -6.75
CA ASP A 293 -10.55 21.00 -5.89
C ASP A 293 -9.40 20.30 -6.63
N VAL A 294 -9.72 19.23 -7.37
CA VAL A 294 -8.75 18.51 -8.21
C VAL A 294 -8.16 19.43 -9.29
N SER A 295 -8.97 20.34 -9.87
CA SER A 295 -8.49 21.37 -10.81
C SER A 295 -7.48 22.33 -10.15
N VAL A 296 -7.67 22.68 -8.87
CA VAL A 296 -6.68 23.47 -8.10
C VAL A 296 -5.39 22.68 -7.91
N ILE A 297 -5.47 21.41 -7.56
CA ILE A 297 -4.31 20.52 -7.43
C ILE A 297 -3.56 20.46 -8.76
N GLN A 298 -4.25 20.22 -9.86
CA GLN A 298 -3.69 20.18 -11.21
C GLN A 298 -2.95 21.49 -11.55
N LYS A 299 -3.59 22.63 -11.37
CA LYS A 299 -3.01 23.96 -11.69
C LYS A 299 -1.80 24.31 -10.82
N SER A 300 -1.75 23.80 -9.60
CA SER A 300 -0.63 24.00 -8.67
C SER A 300 0.57 23.08 -8.95
N GLY A 301 0.37 22.02 -9.74
CA GLY A 301 1.35 20.96 -9.95
C GLY A 301 1.51 20.02 -8.76
N ALA A 302 0.56 20.04 -7.81
CA ALA A 302 0.49 19.07 -6.71
C ALA A 302 0.02 17.69 -7.21
N MET A 303 0.02 16.71 -6.31
CA MET A 303 -0.38 15.34 -6.64
C MET A 303 -1.20 14.70 -5.50
N LEU A 304 -1.78 13.53 -5.79
CA LEU A 304 -2.50 12.71 -4.83
C LEU A 304 -1.62 11.55 -4.33
N ILE A 305 -1.73 11.21 -3.05
CA ILE A 305 -1.36 9.91 -2.49
C ILE A 305 -2.65 9.19 -2.11
N TRP A 306 -2.96 8.13 -2.83
CA TRP A 306 -4.18 7.35 -2.69
C TRP A 306 -3.93 6.10 -1.84
N SER A 307 -4.80 5.88 -0.84
CA SER A 307 -4.80 4.70 0.03
C SER A 307 -6.15 3.98 -0.11
N PRO A 308 -6.36 3.24 -1.22
CA PRO A 308 -7.66 2.68 -1.60
C PRO A 308 -8.30 1.84 -0.50
N ARG A 309 -7.58 0.90 0.10
CA ARG A 309 -8.12 0.00 1.11
C ARG A 309 -8.55 0.74 2.38
N SER A 310 -7.69 1.57 2.93
CA SER A 310 -8.00 2.34 4.14
C SER A 310 -9.18 3.28 3.93
N ASN A 311 -9.23 3.97 2.80
CA ASN A 311 -10.34 4.84 2.44
C ASN A 311 -11.65 4.05 2.37
N THR A 312 -11.63 2.90 1.69
CA THR A 312 -12.80 2.03 1.51
C THR A 312 -13.25 1.44 2.85
N ASP A 313 -12.32 0.97 3.67
CA ASP A 313 -12.66 0.38 4.98
C ASP A 313 -13.23 1.41 5.95
N LEU A 314 -12.63 2.60 6.04
CA LEU A 314 -13.08 3.63 6.99
C LEU A 314 -14.32 4.39 6.51
N TYR A 315 -14.38 4.74 5.23
CA TYR A 315 -15.42 5.65 4.71
C TYR A 315 -16.43 4.95 3.82
N GLY A 316 -16.22 3.68 3.46
CA GLY A 316 -17.03 2.97 2.46
C GLY A 316 -16.95 3.62 1.07
N ASN A 317 -16.00 4.51 0.87
CA ASN A 317 -15.78 5.32 -0.32
C ASN A 317 -14.27 5.56 -0.49
N THR A 318 -13.86 6.13 -1.61
CA THR A 318 -12.46 6.48 -1.86
C THR A 318 -12.35 7.80 -2.61
N ALA A 319 -11.14 8.31 -2.82
CA ALA A 319 -10.92 9.48 -3.66
C ALA A 319 -11.43 9.24 -5.09
N SER A 320 -11.98 10.26 -5.73
CA SER A 320 -12.47 10.21 -7.12
C SER A 320 -11.28 10.15 -8.11
N VAL A 321 -10.53 9.04 -8.08
CA VAL A 321 -9.23 8.89 -8.78
C VAL A 321 -9.36 8.99 -10.30
N THR A 322 -10.53 8.71 -10.86
CA THR A 322 -10.83 8.92 -12.28
C THR A 322 -10.77 10.39 -12.65
N VAL A 323 -11.32 11.28 -11.81
CA VAL A 323 -11.22 12.74 -11.98
C VAL A 323 -9.75 13.21 -11.94
N PHE A 324 -8.95 12.68 -11.01
CA PHE A 324 -7.51 12.99 -10.97
C PHE A 324 -6.80 12.56 -12.25
N LYS A 325 -7.15 11.40 -12.78
CA LYS A 325 -6.61 10.89 -14.04
C LYS A 325 -6.99 11.76 -15.24
N GLU A 326 -8.28 12.09 -15.40
CA GLU A 326 -8.78 12.90 -16.51
C GLU A 326 -8.15 14.31 -16.50
N LEU A 327 -7.96 14.90 -15.33
CA LEU A 327 -7.26 16.18 -15.18
C LEU A 327 -5.72 16.06 -15.24
N GLY A 328 -5.17 14.85 -15.43
CA GLY A 328 -3.73 14.62 -15.55
C GLY A 328 -2.93 14.85 -14.27
N VAL A 329 -3.56 14.73 -13.10
CA VAL A 329 -2.89 14.83 -11.81
C VAL A 329 -2.17 13.51 -11.50
N PRO A 330 -0.87 13.52 -11.16
CA PRO A 330 -0.18 12.31 -10.76
C PRO A 330 -0.77 11.72 -9.47
N ILE A 331 -0.93 10.39 -9.45
CA ILE A 331 -1.41 9.62 -8.30
C ILE A 331 -0.30 8.69 -7.86
N ALA A 332 0.04 8.67 -6.57
CA ALA A 332 0.89 7.67 -5.93
C ALA A 332 0.04 6.75 -5.05
N LEU A 333 0.47 5.50 -4.82
CA LEU A 333 -0.16 4.58 -3.88
C LEU A 333 0.52 4.62 -2.52
N GLY A 334 -0.26 4.41 -1.45
CA GLY A 334 0.20 4.21 -0.10
C GLY A 334 -0.74 3.34 0.70
N THR A 335 -0.21 2.46 1.54
CA THR A 335 -0.96 1.46 2.30
C THR A 335 -1.75 2.05 3.47
N ASP A 336 -1.40 3.26 3.93
CA ASP A 336 -1.82 3.80 5.21
C ASP A 336 -1.38 2.86 6.37
N TRP A 337 -2.09 2.81 7.46
CA TRP A 337 -1.77 1.99 8.62
C TRP A 337 -2.41 0.60 8.56
N LEU A 338 -1.75 -0.40 9.23
CA LEU A 338 -2.22 -1.78 9.25
C LEU A 338 -3.67 -1.95 9.75
N PRO A 339 -4.20 -1.18 10.74
CA PRO A 339 -5.56 -1.38 11.24
C PRO A 339 -6.70 -1.25 10.21
N SER A 340 -6.58 -0.41 9.21
CA SER A 340 -7.58 -0.23 8.14
C SER A 340 -7.03 -0.28 6.72
N GLY A 341 -5.70 -0.34 6.58
CA GLY A 341 -5.01 -0.40 5.30
C GLY A 341 -4.48 -1.78 4.93
N SER A 342 -3.71 -1.84 3.88
CA SER A 342 -3.09 -3.07 3.41
C SER A 342 -1.82 -3.39 4.21
N MET A 343 -1.58 -4.69 4.40
CA MET A 343 -0.38 -5.13 5.12
C MET A 343 0.93 -4.86 4.36
N ASN A 344 0.88 -4.62 3.06
CA ASN A 344 2.00 -4.28 2.18
C ASN A 344 1.50 -3.78 0.82
N MET A 345 2.44 -3.40 -0.06
CA MET A 345 2.12 -2.81 -1.36
C MET A 345 1.55 -3.79 -2.38
N LEU A 346 1.79 -5.10 -2.29
CA LEU A 346 1.14 -6.07 -3.19
C LEU A 346 -0.35 -6.14 -2.90
N HIS A 347 -0.73 -6.18 -1.62
CA HIS A 347 -2.13 -6.14 -1.22
C HIS A 347 -2.82 -4.80 -1.57
N GLU A 348 -2.09 -3.69 -1.56
CA GLU A 348 -2.62 -2.39 -1.98
C GLU A 348 -2.81 -2.30 -3.50
N LEU A 349 -1.87 -2.83 -4.27
CA LEU A 349 -1.99 -2.96 -5.73
C LEU A 349 -3.16 -3.87 -6.11
N ALA A 350 -3.33 -4.99 -5.42
CA ALA A 350 -4.47 -5.89 -5.64
C ALA A 350 -5.82 -5.19 -5.33
N CYS A 351 -5.87 -4.39 -4.25
CA CYS A 351 -7.05 -3.58 -3.94
C CYS A 351 -7.32 -2.53 -5.02
N ALA A 352 -6.30 -1.77 -5.44
CA ALA A 352 -6.44 -0.78 -6.50
C ALA A 352 -6.88 -1.40 -7.83
N SER A 353 -6.34 -2.58 -8.18
CA SER A 353 -6.76 -3.33 -9.37
C SER A 353 -8.20 -3.80 -9.27
N ALA A 354 -8.61 -4.36 -8.14
CA ALA A 354 -9.99 -4.81 -7.93
C ALA A 354 -11.01 -3.66 -8.01
N LEU A 355 -10.67 -2.49 -7.43
CA LEU A 355 -11.50 -1.28 -7.56
C LEU A 355 -11.57 -0.81 -9.01
N ASN A 356 -10.45 -0.80 -9.73
CA ASN A 356 -10.40 -0.44 -11.14
C ASN A 356 -11.30 -1.34 -12.00
N ASP A 357 -11.23 -2.64 -11.76
CA ASP A 357 -11.95 -3.63 -12.57
C ASP A 357 -13.45 -3.67 -12.29
N LYS A 358 -13.85 -3.43 -11.04
CA LYS A 358 -15.25 -3.57 -10.61
C LYS A 358 -16.00 -2.23 -10.56
N TYR A 359 -15.31 -1.12 -10.29
CA TYR A 359 -15.94 0.15 -9.91
C TYR A 359 -15.52 1.36 -10.76
N PHE A 360 -14.39 1.30 -11.48
CA PHE A 360 -13.88 2.47 -12.22
C PHE A 360 -13.86 2.27 -13.74
N GLY A 361 -14.70 1.35 -14.28
CA GLY A 361 -14.81 1.13 -15.71
C GLY A 361 -13.48 0.83 -16.41
N HIS A 362 -12.54 0.17 -15.72
CA HIS A 362 -11.18 -0.11 -16.21
C HIS A 362 -10.39 1.15 -16.58
N ALA A 363 -10.56 2.22 -15.83
CA ALA A 363 -9.89 3.51 -16.09
C ALA A 363 -8.36 3.39 -16.13
N PHE A 364 -7.76 2.51 -15.31
CA PHE A 364 -6.31 2.37 -15.19
C PHE A 364 -5.80 1.08 -15.83
N THR A 365 -4.67 1.16 -16.50
CA THR A 365 -3.90 0.01 -16.96
C THR A 365 -2.99 -0.50 -15.84
N SER A 366 -2.48 -1.74 -15.93
CA SER A 366 -1.48 -2.26 -15.00
C SER A 366 -0.21 -1.39 -14.97
N ARG A 367 0.15 -0.75 -16.10
CA ARG A 367 1.24 0.22 -16.15
C ARG A 367 0.95 1.44 -15.28
N ASP A 368 -0.28 1.94 -15.29
CA ASP A 368 -0.68 3.09 -14.45
C ASP A 368 -0.56 2.73 -12.97
N LEU A 369 -1.11 1.58 -12.55
CA LEU A 369 -1.04 1.10 -11.16
C LEU A 369 0.42 0.86 -10.71
N TRP A 370 1.23 0.23 -11.55
CA TRP A 370 2.66 0.07 -11.29
C TRP A 370 3.38 1.44 -11.18
N THR A 371 3.05 2.40 -12.05
CA THR A 371 3.61 3.76 -12.01
C THR A 371 3.24 4.47 -10.70
N MET A 372 2.02 4.28 -10.20
CA MET A 372 1.58 4.82 -8.89
C MET A 372 2.43 4.26 -7.74
N ALA A 373 2.82 2.99 -7.81
CA ALA A 373 3.60 2.29 -6.79
C ALA A 373 5.14 2.45 -6.95
N THR A 374 5.61 3.11 -8.00
CA THR A 374 7.05 3.25 -8.29
C THR A 374 7.43 4.71 -8.53
N LYS A 375 7.39 5.19 -9.78
CA LYS A 375 7.76 6.54 -10.19
C LYS A 375 6.99 7.62 -9.43
N ASN A 376 5.68 7.50 -9.34
CA ASN A 376 4.86 8.50 -8.65
C ASN A 376 5.06 8.45 -7.14
N GLY A 377 5.28 7.27 -6.56
CA GLY A 377 5.70 7.12 -5.17
C GLY A 377 7.00 7.87 -4.87
N ALA A 378 7.99 7.73 -5.76
CA ALA A 378 9.26 8.46 -5.66
C ALA A 378 9.09 9.98 -5.83
N LEU A 379 8.19 10.41 -6.71
CA LEU A 379 7.84 11.83 -6.89
C LEU A 379 7.20 12.40 -5.61
N ALA A 380 6.23 11.69 -5.04
CA ALA A 380 5.58 12.06 -3.78
C ALA A 380 6.60 12.17 -2.63
N ALA A 381 7.54 11.23 -2.58
CA ALA A 381 8.62 11.20 -1.60
C ALA A 381 9.69 12.30 -1.81
N GLY A 382 9.73 12.95 -2.98
CA GLY A 382 10.70 14.00 -3.30
C GLY A 382 12.04 13.49 -3.84
N PHE A 383 12.13 12.22 -4.27
CA PHE A 383 13.36 11.59 -4.76
C PHE A 383 13.25 10.97 -6.19
N PRO A 384 12.53 11.60 -7.15
CA PRO A 384 12.24 10.98 -8.45
C PRO A 384 13.46 10.72 -9.33
N ALA A 385 14.59 11.39 -9.07
CA ALA A 385 15.84 11.16 -9.80
C ALA A 385 16.71 10.04 -9.19
N GLN A 386 16.34 9.54 -8.01
CA GLN A 386 17.19 8.62 -7.26
C GLN A 386 16.57 7.24 -7.06
N ILE A 387 15.23 7.13 -7.03
CA ILE A 387 14.47 5.88 -6.86
C ILE A 387 13.22 5.88 -7.74
N GLY A 388 12.55 4.74 -7.87
CA GLY A 388 11.26 4.59 -8.55
C GLY A 388 11.35 4.38 -10.06
N GLU A 389 12.51 4.54 -10.67
CA GLU A 389 12.77 4.22 -12.07
C GLU A 389 14.16 3.57 -12.24
N LEU A 390 14.28 2.65 -13.22
CA LEU A 390 15.57 2.04 -13.57
C LEU A 390 16.33 2.94 -14.54
N THR A 391 17.06 3.91 -14.00
CA THR A 391 17.85 4.88 -14.79
C THR A 391 19.30 4.92 -14.33
N PRO A 392 20.27 5.19 -15.23
CA PRO A 392 21.65 5.38 -14.81
C PRO A 392 21.81 6.47 -13.74
N ASN A 393 22.65 6.22 -12.76
CA ASN A 393 22.91 7.01 -11.54
C ASN A 393 21.79 7.01 -10.48
N ALA A 394 20.66 6.33 -10.72
CA ALA A 394 19.71 6.04 -9.65
C ALA A 394 20.26 4.95 -8.71
N GLN A 395 19.70 4.84 -7.53
CA GLN A 395 20.00 3.77 -6.60
C GLN A 395 19.66 2.41 -7.22
N GLY A 396 20.43 1.39 -6.93
CA GLY A 396 20.14 0.00 -7.28
C GLY A 396 19.00 -0.55 -6.40
N ASP A 397 17.86 0.11 -6.44
CA ASP A 397 16.62 -0.29 -5.79
C ASP A 397 15.80 -1.11 -6.77
N ILE A 398 15.84 -2.43 -6.59
CA ILE A 398 15.31 -3.40 -7.54
C ILE A 398 14.37 -4.35 -6.81
N ALA A 399 13.27 -4.71 -7.48
CA ALA A 399 12.45 -5.87 -7.13
C ALA A 399 12.29 -6.77 -8.36
N VAL A 400 12.42 -8.08 -8.18
CA VAL A 400 12.27 -9.07 -9.25
C VAL A 400 11.09 -9.96 -8.91
N PHE A 401 10.16 -10.07 -9.84
CA PHE A 401 8.92 -10.82 -9.71
C PHE A 401 8.86 -11.96 -10.73
N ASP A 402 8.25 -13.10 -10.35
CA ASP A 402 7.97 -14.16 -11.30
C ASP A 402 7.04 -13.68 -12.41
N GLY A 403 7.36 -14.01 -13.66
CA GLY A 403 6.55 -13.60 -14.82
C GLY A 403 5.30 -14.45 -15.06
N GLN A 404 5.03 -15.46 -14.22
CA GLN A 404 3.88 -16.34 -14.41
C GLN A 404 2.57 -15.71 -13.96
N SER A 405 2.61 -14.77 -13.04
CA SER A 405 1.43 -13.99 -12.60
C SER A 405 0.93 -13.02 -13.66
N GLY A 406 1.67 -12.79 -14.74
CA GLY A 406 1.32 -11.91 -15.85
C GLY A 406 2.54 -11.47 -16.62
N ALA A 407 2.33 -10.81 -17.76
CA ALA A 407 3.40 -10.20 -18.55
C ALA A 407 3.62 -8.75 -18.10
N ASP A 408 4.82 -8.25 -18.28
CA ASP A 408 5.18 -6.84 -18.06
C ASP A 408 4.76 -6.35 -16.64
N TYR A 409 3.93 -5.33 -16.60
CA TYR A 409 3.47 -4.68 -15.38
C TYR A 409 2.50 -5.55 -14.56
N ASP A 410 1.79 -6.47 -15.22
CA ASP A 410 0.90 -7.42 -14.56
C ASP A 410 1.65 -8.33 -13.59
N ALA A 411 2.89 -8.71 -13.93
CA ALA A 411 3.74 -9.50 -13.05
C ALA A 411 4.00 -8.84 -11.69
N VAL A 412 3.90 -7.51 -11.61
CA VAL A 412 4.04 -6.76 -10.36
C VAL A 412 2.67 -6.54 -9.70
N VAL A 413 1.68 -6.12 -10.49
CA VAL A 413 0.35 -5.75 -9.97
C VAL A 413 -0.41 -6.96 -9.41
N LYS A 414 -0.20 -8.14 -10.00
CA LYS A 414 -0.85 -9.41 -9.61
C LYS A 414 0.05 -10.33 -8.78
N ALA A 415 1.23 -9.84 -8.34
CA ALA A 415 2.18 -10.64 -7.59
C ALA A 415 1.66 -10.99 -6.19
N SER A 416 2.06 -12.18 -5.73
CA SER A 416 1.96 -12.64 -4.35
C SER A 416 3.36 -12.76 -3.72
N PRO A 417 3.50 -12.91 -2.41
CA PRO A 417 4.83 -12.96 -1.76
C PRO A 417 5.75 -14.05 -2.29
N GLU A 418 5.20 -15.20 -2.73
CA GLU A 418 5.95 -16.28 -3.36
C GLU A 418 6.57 -15.93 -4.71
N ASP A 419 6.02 -14.94 -5.40
CA ASP A 419 6.52 -14.49 -6.71
C ASP A 419 7.73 -13.55 -6.61
N VAL A 420 8.07 -13.08 -5.40
CA VAL A 420 9.18 -12.16 -5.20
C VAL A 420 10.50 -12.91 -5.10
N HIS A 421 11.36 -12.79 -6.11
CA HIS A 421 12.66 -13.48 -6.18
C HIS A 421 13.81 -12.71 -5.54
N LEU A 422 13.76 -11.37 -5.61
CA LEU A 422 14.85 -10.52 -5.16
C LEU A 422 14.32 -9.14 -4.80
N VAL A 423 14.79 -8.61 -3.68
CA VAL A 423 14.64 -7.20 -3.33
C VAL A 423 15.99 -6.65 -2.93
N MET A 424 16.43 -5.62 -3.66
CA MET A 424 17.68 -4.90 -3.41
C MET A 424 17.39 -3.43 -3.12
N ARG A 425 18.14 -2.87 -2.19
CA ARG A 425 18.12 -1.46 -1.86
C ARG A 425 19.53 -0.89 -1.95
N GLY A 426 19.76 0.03 -2.88
CA GLY A 426 21.10 0.57 -3.15
C GLY A 426 22.12 -0.50 -3.48
N GLY A 427 21.72 -1.51 -4.25
CA GLY A 427 22.55 -2.67 -4.62
C GLY A 427 22.76 -3.70 -3.50
N LYS A 428 22.19 -3.48 -2.31
CA LYS A 428 22.27 -4.41 -1.18
C LYS A 428 21.06 -5.33 -1.15
N VAL A 429 21.28 -6.64 -1.09
CA VAL A 429 20.20 -7.63 -0.98
C VAL A 429 19.53 -7.53 0.39
N LEU A 430 18.21 -7.40 0.42
CA LEU A 430 17.38 -7.43 1.62
C LEU A 430 16.61 -8.76 1.74
N TYR A 431 16.18 -9.30 0.58
CA TYR A 431 15.41 -10.52 0.47
C TYR A 431 15.71 -11.16 -0.89
N ALA A 432 15.91 -12.47 -0.95
CA ALA A 432 16.19 -13.11 -2.22
C ALA A 432 15.98 -14.63 -2.19
N ASP A 433 15.95 -15.24 -3.40
CA ASP A 433 16.21 -16.66 -3.60
C ASP A 433 17.51 -17.06 -2.92
N ALA A 434 17.55 -18.25 -2.33
CA ALA A 434 18.67 -18.70 -1.51
C ALA A 434 20.03 -18.66 -2.24
N GLU A 435 20.06 -18.90 -3.56
CA GLU A 435 21.30 -18.85 -4.34
C GLU A 435 21.84 -17.43 -4.47
N ILE A 436 20.96 -16.46 -4.72
CA ILE A 436 21.32 -15.03 -4.82
C ILE A 436 21.79 -14.51 -3.47
N ALA A 437 21.03 -14.79 -2.41
CA ALA A 437 21.37 -14.35 -1.06
C ALA A 437 22.73 -14.90 -0.62
N LYS A 438 23.06 -16.15 -0.97
CA LYS A 438 24.38 -16.75 -0.72
C LYS A 438 25.50 -16.09 -1.52
N ALA A 439 25.21 -15.57 -2.71
CA ALA A 439 26.22 -14.96 -3.58
C ALA A 439 26.50 -13.51 -3.24
N LEU A 440 25.47 -12.72 -2.89
CA LEU A 440 25.52 -11.26 -2.74
C LEU A 440 25.10 -10.77 -1.35
N GLY A 441 24.33 -11.57 -0.61
CA GLY A 441 23.76 -11.15 0.67
C GLY A 441 24.77 -11.23 1.82
N THR A 442 24.49 -10.49 2.88
CA THR A 442 25.20 -10.56 4.16
C THR A 442 24.21 -10.70 5.30
N GLY A 443 24.50 -11.59 6.25
CA GLY A 443 23.63 -11.81 7.41
C GLY A 443 22.27 -12.42 7.08
N CYS A 444 22.16 -13.11 5.93
CA CYS A 444 20.91 -13.68 5.45
C CYS A 444 20.55 -14.97 6.21
N VAL A 445 19.27 -15.12 6.49
CA VAL A 445 18.71 -16.26 7.24
C VAL A 445 17.58 -16.89 6.41
N ASP A 446 17.51 -18.22 6.42
CA ASP A 446 16.51 -18.98 5.68
C ASP A 446 15.08 -18.63 6.11
N LEU A 447 14.23 -18.47 5.13
CA LEU A 447 12.82 -18.21 5.24
C LEU A 447 12.05 -19.03 4.20
N ASP A 448 11.08 -19.81 4.65
CA ASP A 448 10.14 -20.50 3.76
C ASP A 448 8.95 -19.57 3.54
N VAL A 449 8.68 -19.23 2.30
CA VAL A 449 7.56 -18.38 1.89
C VAL A 449 6.68 -19.18 0.95
N CYS A 450 5.58 -19.70 1.47
CA CYS A 450 4.60 -20.45 0.67
C CYS A 450 5.21 -21.71 -0.02
N GLY A 451 6.21 -22.33 0.62
CA GLY A 451 6.95 -23.47 0.06
C GLY A 451 8.20 -23.09 -0.73
N GLU A 452 8.36 -21.82 -1.07
CA GLU A 452 9.53 -21.31 -1.77
C GLU A 452 10.69 -20.99 -0.80
N LYS A 453 11.90 -21.41 -1.18
CA LYS A 453 13.11 -21.20 -0.36
C LYS A 453 13.69 -19.82 -0.61
N ARG A 454 13.49 -18.95 0.35
CA ARG A 454 13.97 -17.56 0.37
C ARG A 454 14.96 -17.34 1.51
N GLN A 455 15.65 -16.22 1.48
CA GLN A 455 16.43 -15.71 2.61
C GLN A 455 16.11 -14.23 2.84
N ALA A 456 15.95 -13.86 4.10
CA ALA A 456 15.88 -12.46 4.53
C ALA A 456 17.25 -12.02 5.07
N CYS A 457 17.79 -10.93 4.53
CA CYS A 457 19.09 -10.39 4.89
C CYS A 457 18.87 -9.17 5.82
N ILE A 458 18.69 -9.43 7.10
CA ILE A 458 18.33 -8.43 8.10
C ILE A 458 19.61 -7.80 8.67
N ASP A 459 19.83 -6.54 8.31
CA ASP A 459 20.98 -5.78 8.77
C ASP A 459 20.53 -4.68 9.76
N THR A 460 19.91 -5.12 10.84
CA THR A 460 19.55 -4.22 11.94
C THR A 460 20.34 -4.59 13.18
N PRO A 461 20.91 -3.61 13.91
CA PRO A 461 21.80 -3.89 15.04
C PRO A 461 21.15 -4.62 16.21
N MET A 462 19.81 -4.66 16.27
CA MET A 462 19.08 -5.08 17.47
C MET A 462 18.04 -6.16 17.23
N THR A 463 17.84 -6.64 15.97
CA THR A 463 16.79 -7.60 15.66
C THR A 463 17.32 -8.76 14.84
N THR A 464 16.75 -9.94 15.04
CA THR A 464 17.00 -11.15 14.24
C THR A 464 15.69 -11.63 13.65
N LEU A 465 15.73 -12.42 12.57
CA LEU A 465 14.52 -13.02 12.00
C LEU A 465 13.74 -13.82 13.05
N ALA A 466 14.43 -14.53 13.94
CA ALA A 466 13.77 -15.29 15.02
C ALA A 466 13.04 -14.37 16.01
N SER A 467 13.65 -13.26 16.43
CA SER A 467 12.99 -12.31 17.34
C SER A 467 11.83 -11.56 16.66
N ILE A 468 11.96 -11.23 15.37
CA ILE A 468 10.88 -10.65 14.58
C ILE A 468 9.69 -11.61 14.52
N ARG A 469 9.91 -12.87 14.15
CA ARG A 469 8.84 -13.88 14.08
C ARG A 469 8.15 -14.07 15.42
N THR A 470 8.90 -14.18 16.51
CA THR A 470 8.32 -14.30 17.85
C THR A 470 7.48 -13.08 18.24
N ALA A 471 7.91 -11.87 17.89
CA ALA A 471 7.16 -10.66 18.18
C ALA A 471 5.88 -10.53 17.32
N THR A 472 5.93 -10.96 16.05
CA THR A 472 4.80 -10.87 15.13
C THR A 472 3.80 -12.02 15.29
N GLU A 473 4.25 -13.19 15.81
CA GLU A 473 3.35 -14.29 16.15
C GLU A 473 2.24 -13.83 17.12
N GLY A 474 0.98 -14.03 16.73
CA GLY A 474 -0.17 -13.62 17.54
C GLY A 474 -0.57 -12.15 17.43
N VAL A 475 0.15 -11.35 16.64
CA VAL A 475 -0.28 -9.99 16.25
C VAL A 475 -0.84 -10.03 14.82
N TYR A 476 0.02 -10.16 13.82
CA TYR A 476 -0.38 -10.29 12.42
C TYR A 476 0.74 -10.99 11.61
N PRO A 477 0.40 -11.86 10.64
CA PRO A 477 1.39 -12.60 9.85
C PRO A 477 2.37 -11.71 9.09
N LEU A 478 3.54 -12.27 8.73
CA LEU A 478 4.49 -11.60 7.84
C LEU A 478 4.01 -11.59 6.38
N PHE A 479 3.26 -12.59 5.96
CA PHE A 479 2.69 -12.74 4.62
C PHE A 479 1.49 -13.69 4.64
N PHE A 480 0.69 -13.64 3.58
CA PHE A 480 -0.30 -14.66 3.21
C PHE A 480 0.06 -15.18 1.83
N CYS A 481 -0.10 -16.49 1.62
CA CYS A 481 0.12 -17.10 0.31
C CYS A 481 -1.08 -16.87 -0.61
N ARG A 482 -0.88 -16.95 -1.91
CA ARG A 482 -1.91 -16.73 -2.94
C ARG A 482 -3.20 -17.52 -2.72
N ASP A 483 -3.08 -18.76 -2.28
CA ASP A 483 -4.20 -19.66 -2.01
C ASP A 483 -4.78 -19.53 -0.59
N GLN A 484 -4.23 -18.66 0.24
CA GLN A 484 -4.71 -18.44 1.60
C GLN A 484 -5.71 -17.29 1.64
N VAL A 485 -6.81 -17.50 2.35
CA VAL A 485 -7.71 -16.41 2.71
C VAL A 485 -6.98 -15.48 3.68
N THR A 486 -6.83 -14.23 3.31
CA THR A 486 -6.29 -13.19 4.18
C THR A 486 -7.26 -12.97 5.34
N THR A 487 -6.89 -13.50 6.52
CA THR A 487 -7.72 -13.32 7.70
C THR A 487 -7.61 -11.90 8.21
N HIS A 488 -8.77 -11.28 8.49
CA HIS A 488 -8.85 -9.96 9.09
C HIS A 488 -8.33 -8.80 8.22
N GLU A 489 -8.15 -9.01 6.93
CA GLU A 489 -7.77 -7.90 6.06
C GLU A 489 -8.93 -6.90 5.95
N PRO A 490 -8.69 -5.57 6.04
CA PRO A 490 -9.72 -4.57 5.83
C PRO A 490 -10.33 -4.68 4.43
N THR A 491 -11.60 -4.31 4.30
CA THR A 491 -12.29 -4.45 3.02
C THR A 491 -11.74 -3.53 1.94
N CYS A 492 -11.78 -4.00 0.70
CA CYS A 492 -11.55 -3.19 -0.50
C CYS A 492 -12.84 -3.00 -1.32
N THR A 493 -13.98 -3.39 -0.76
CA THR A 493 -15.29 -3.23 -1.41
C THR A 493 -15.98 -2.00 -0.84
N PRO A 494 -16.34 -1.00 -1.66
CA PRO A 494 -17.15 0.13 -1.23
C PRO A 494 -18.48 -0.35 -0.66
N TYR A 495 -18.87 0.21 0.50
CA TYR A 495 -20.08 -0.19 1.19
C TYR A 495 -20.60 0.92 2.08
N ARG A 496 -21.85 1.29 1.92
CA ARG A 496 -22.63 2.14 2.84
C ARG A 496 -24.10 1.78 2.74
N ASP A 497 -24.92 2.29 3.69
CA ASP A 497 -26.38 2.05 3.66
C ASP A 497 -27.04 2.47 2.34
N GLY A 498 -26.47 3.45 1.62
CA GLY A 498 -26.94 3.89 0.30
C GLY A 498 -26.57 2.92 -0.82
N TYR A 499 -25.53 2.11 -0.67
CA TYR A 499 -25.02 1.13 -1.65
C TYR A 499 -24.52 -0.15 -0.94
N PRO A 500 -25.44 -0.92 -0.34
CA PRO A 500 -25.06 -2.07 0.48
C PRO A 500 -24.78 -3.36 -0.31
N ASN A 501 -25.12 -3.40 -1.60
CA ASN A 501 -25.17 -4.65 -2.36
C ASN A 501 -24.10 -4.76 -3.45
N GLY A 502 -23.25 -3.72 -3.64
CA GLY A 502 -22.32 -3.67 -4.77
C GLY A 502 -23.05 -3.67 -6.12
N SER A 503 -22.33 -4.02 -7.19
CA SER A 503 -22.85 -4.01 -8.56
C SER A 503 -23.99 -5.01 -8.79
N SER A 504 -24.94 -4.63 -9.66
CA SER A 504 -26.09 -5.42 -10.04
C SER A 504 -26.42 -5.27 -11.54
N ALA A 505 -27.44 -5.97 -12.04
CA ALA A 505 -27.87 -5.84 -13.43
C ALA A 505 -28.51 -4.47 -13.77
N THR A 506 -28.83 -3.66 -12.78
CA THR A 506 -29.48 -2.34 -12.92
C THR A 506 -28.75 -1.22 -12.21
N ASP A 507 -27.58 -1.51 -11.65
CA ASP A 507 -26.64 -0.64 -10.96
C ASP A 507 -25.26 -1.29 -11.18
N ARG A 508 -24.64 -0.98 -12.31
CA ARG A 508 -23.48 -1.74 -12.82
C ARG A 508 -22.21 -1.46 -12.03
N ASP A 509 -22.03 -0.25 -11.56
CA ASP A 509 -20.86 0.15 -10.78
C ASP A 509 -21.09 0.05 -9.26
N GLY A 510 -22.33 -0.24 -8.83
CA GLY A 510 -22.66 -0.54 -7.44
C GLY A 510 -22.63 0.65 -6.50
N ASP A 511 -22.86 1.86 -7.00
CA ASP A 511 -22.82 3.11 -6.24
C ASP A 511 -24.15 3.45 -5.55
N GLY A 512 -25.22 2.65 -5.85
CA GLY A 512 -26.55 2.78 -5.26
C GLY A 512 -27.49 3.66 -6.08
N VAL A 513 -27.06 4.18 -7.22
CA VAL A 513 -27.90 4.88 -8.21
C VAL A 513 -28.18 3.91 -9.35
N LEU A 514 -29.43 3.85 -9.81
CA LEU A 514 -29.76 2.95 -10.92
C LEU A 514 -29.23 3.51 -12.24
N ASP A 515 -28.69 2.67 -13.12
CA ASP A 515 -28.11 3.04 -14.42
C ASP A 515 -28.95 4.05 -15.23
N ALA A 516 -30.27 3.99 -15.10
CA ALA A 516 -31.18 4.90 -15.83
C ALA A 516 -31.28 6.32 -15.23
N GLN A 517 -30.73 6.54 -14.05
CA GLN A 517 -30.72 7.80 -13.30
C GLN A 517 -29.31 8.25 -12.93
N ASP A 518 -28.36 7.41 -13.24
CA ASP A 518 -26.95 7.57 -12.93
C ASP A 518 -26.26 8.41 -14.01
N ASP A 519 -25.51 9.41 -13.59
CA ASP A 519 -24.77 10.29 -14.48
C ASP A 519 -23.38 9.69 -14.88
N CYS A 520 -22.99 8.54 -14.26
CA CYS A 520 -21.78 7.77 -14.59
C CYS A 520 -21.98 6.25 -14.49
N ALA A 521 -22.97 5.66 -15.09
CA ALA A 521 -23.46 4.28 -14.91
C ALA A 521 -22.42 3.12 -14.98
N ASP A 522 -21.18 3.37 -15.32
CA ASP A 522 -20.07 2.40 -15.34
C ASP A 522 -18.90 2.81 -14.43
N VAL A 523 -19.02 3.93 -13.70
CA VAL A 523 -17.95 4.47 -12.85
C VAL A 523 -18.51 4.94 -11.53
N PHE A 524 -18.19 4.24 -10.47
CA PHE A 524 -18.63 4.46 -9.10
C PHE A 524 -18.47 5.92 -8.64
N ASN A 525 -19.60 6.61 -8.47
CA ASN A 525 -19.67 8.01 -8.04
C ASN A 525 -20.88 8.28 -7.13
N PRO A 526 -20.97 7.59 -5.98
CA PRO A 526 -22.15 7.63 -5.14
C PRO A 526 -22.45 9.03 -4.61
N ALA A 527 -23.71 9.28 -4.32
CA ALA A 527 -24.13 10.49 -3.64
C ALA A 527 -23.43 10.65 -2.28
N ARG A 528 -22.72 11.77 -2.07
CA ARG A 528 -21.97 12.04 -0.83
C ARG A 528 -22.60 13.20 -0.05
N PRO A 529 -22.46 13.23 1.30
CA PRO A 529 -22.94 14.36 2.11
C PRO A 529 -22.35 15.72 1.70
N MET A 530 -21.10 15.76 1.26
CA MET A 530 -20.47 17.00 0.77
C MET A 530 -21.10 17.52 -0.52
N ASP A 531 -21.61 16.64 -1.37
CA ASP A 531 -22.28 16.98 -2.63
C ASP A 531 -23.80 17.18 -2.44
N ASN A 532 -24.24 17.50 -1.21
CA ASN A 532 -25.64 17.65 -0.82
C ASN A 532 -26.49 16.40 -1.09
N GLY A 533 -25.91 15.23 -0.98
CA GLY A 533 -26.55 13.94 -1.20
C GLY A 533 -26.91 13.68 -2.66
N LYS A 534 -26.12 14.19 -3.60
CA LYS A 534 -26.20 13.94 -5.04
C LYS A 534 -24.90 13.32 -5.54
N GLN A 535 -24.91 12.79 -6.75
CA GLN A 535 -23.68 12.55 -7.50
C GLN A 535 -23.03 13.88 -7.88
N SER A 536 -21.71 13.91 -7.99
CA SER A 536 -20.95 15.13 -8.27
C SER A 536 -20.92 15.40 -9.77
N ASP A 537 -21.46 16.56 -10.16
CA ASP A 537 -21.46 17.12 -11.52
C ASP A 537 -21.23 18.64 -11.35
N VAL A 538 -19.92 19.03 -11.33
CA VAL A 538 -19.49 20.37 -10.93
C VAL A 538 -19.83 21.42 -11.97
N ASP A 539 -19.77 21.09 -13.26
CA ASP A 539 -20.05 22.03 -14.35
C ASP A 539 -21.49 21.97 -14.86
N THR A 540 -22.30 21.04 -14.33
CA THR A 540 -23.73 20.88 -14.53
C THR A 540 -24.14 20.59 -15.97
N ASP A 541 -23.35 19.78 -16.68
CA ASP A 541 -23.63 19.40 -18.06
C ASP A 541 -24.41 18.08 -18.20
N GLY A 542 -24.58 17.38 -17.07
CA GLY A 542 -25.37 16.14 -16.97
C GLY A 542 -24.55 14.86 -17.08
N PHE A 543 -23.21 14.98 -17.15
CA PHE A 543 -22.28 13.88 -16.95
C PHE A 543 -21.65 14.04 -15.57
N GLY A 544 -21.55 12.95 -14.81
CA GLY A 544 -20.92 13.00 -13.49
C GLY A 544 -19.41 13.20 -13.60
N ASP A 545 -18.84 13.96 -12.68
CA ASP A 545 -17.39 14.26 -12.66
C ASP A 545 -16.51 13.02 -12.88
N ALA A 546 -16.92 11.87 -12.37
CA ALA A 546 -16.12 10.64 -12.34
C ALA A 546 -15.91 10.00 -13.72
N CYS A 547 -16.78 10.26 -14.67
CA CYS A 547 -16.74 9.72 -16.03
C CYS A 547 -16.62 10.81 -17.10
N ASP A 548 -16.63 12.08 -16.70
CA ASP A 548 -16.46 13.20 -17.59
C ASP A 548 -14.96 13.46 -17.88
N ARG A 549 -14.62 13.65 -19.16
CA ARG A 549 -13.26 13.97 -19.60
C ARG A 549 -12.84 15.40 -19.30
N ALA A 550 -13.80 16.28 -19.09
CA ALA A 550 -13.57 17.69 -18.81
C ALA A 550 -14.43 18.18 -17.62
N PRO A 551 -14.33 17.58 -16.42
CA PRO A 551 -15.28 17.71 -15.31
C PRO A 551 -15.37 19.13 -14.70
N THR A 552 -14.86 20.14 -15.37
CA THR A 552 -14.94 21.58 -15.03
C THR A 552 -15.24 22.45 -16.24
N ASP A 553 -15.64 21.88 -17.39
CA ASP A 553 -15.92 22.60 -18.64
C ASP A 553 -17.16 22.02 -19.35
N SER A 554 -18.33 22.53 -19.02
CA SER A 554 -19.64 22.11 -19.54
C SER A 554 -19.82 22.19 -21.08
N SER A 555 -18.78 22.49 -21.82
CA SER A 555 -18.77 22.46 -23.29
C SER A 555 -18.15 21.19 -23.89
N THR A 556 -17.61 20.30 -23.05
CA THR A 556 -16.87 19.08 -23.43
C THR A 556 -17.20 17.96 -22.43
N HIS A 557 -17.45 16.75 -22.91
CA HIS A 557 -17.75 15.58 -22.09
C HIS A 557 -16.76 14.45 -22.32
#